data_eb57bfd0adc8de557344d2eb928598f5
#
_entry.id   eb57bfd0adc8de557344d2eb928598f5
#
_cell.length_a   1.000
_cell.length_b   1.000
_cell.length_c   1.000
_cell.angle_alpha   90.00
_cell.angle_beta   90.00
_cell.angle_gamma   90.00
#
_symmetry.space_group_name_H-M   'P 1'
#
loop_
_entity.id
_entity.type
_entity.pdbx_description
1 polymer ?
#
loop_
_entity_poly.entity_id
_entity_poly.type
_entity_poly.pdbx_seq_one_letter_code
_entity_poly.pdbx_strand_id
1 'polypeptide(L)'
;MAEGSPKRGSARYPTIGYFASPMWSTLATVQRLFSMFPPGLPGLALLLLRASVAIALLLDDHGHREALPDWVHAPVILVSLVISVGYLTPVVAAAALACHAFIWLAAGADLGAAVTALVFALNALALALLGPGAYSLDARRFGRRLVVLPPA
;
A
#
# COMPACT_ATOMS: atom_id res chain seq x y z
N MET A 1 -73.16 0.05 -43.26
CA MET A 1 -71.81 -0.52 -43.35
C MET A 1 -70.92 0.31 -42.42
N ALA A 2 -70.67 -0.18 -41.25
CA ALA A 2 -69.79 0.46 -40.35
C ALA A 2 -68.84 -0.62 -39.77
N GLU A 3 -67.60 -0.56 -40.20
CA GLU A 3 -66.55 -1.48 -39.88
C GLU A 3 -65.89 -1.12 -38.51
N GLY A 4 -66.13 -1.97 -37.57
CA GLY A 4 -65.60 -1.80 -36.21
C GLY A 4 -64.09 -2.16 -36.13
N SER A 5 -63.28 -1.16 -35.86
CA SER A 5 -61.85 -1.33 -35.56
C SER A 5 -61.65 -2.05 -34.23
N PRO A 6 -60.83 -3.11 -34.12
CA PRO A 6 -60.57 -3.78 -32.89
C PRO A 6 -59.63 -2.94 -31.97
N LYS A 7 -60.10 -2.63 -30.77
CA LYS A 7 -59.30 -2.03 -29.70
C LYS A 7 -58.18 -2.97 -29.31
N ARG A 8 -56.90 -2.62 -29.61
CA ARG A 8 -55.73 -3.26 -29.10
C ARG A 8 -55.71 -3.08 -27.57
N GLY A 9 -55.97 -4.16 -26.87
CA GLY A 9 -55.74 -4.25 -25.41
C GLY A 9 -54.27 -4.02 -25.10
N SER A 10 -53.99 -2.96 -24.34
CA SER A 10 -52.67 -2.74 -23.77
C SER A 10 -52.39 -3.82 -22.73
N ALA A 11 -51.61 -4.81 -23.14
CA ALA A 11 -51.04 -5.78 -22.17
C ALA A 11 -50.13 -4.99 -21.23
N ARG A 12 -50.61 -4.77 -20.01
CA ARG A 12 -49.74 -4.30 -18.90
C ARG A 12 -48.81 -5.44 -18.56
N TYR A 13 -47.59 -5.37 -19.09
CA TYR A 13 -46.52 -6.23 -18.54
C TYR A 13 -46.29 -5.84 -17.11
N PRO A 14 -46.27 -6.80 -16.19
CA PRO A 14 -45.86 -6.53 -14.80
C PRO A 14 -44.44 -5.99 -14.86
N THR A 15 -44.26 -4.76 -14.38
CA THR A 15 -42.94 -4.20 -14.11
C THR A 15 -42.34 -5.09 -13.05
N ILE A 16 -41.54 -6.08 -13.47
CA ILE A 16 -40.68 -6.81 -12.55
C ILE A 16 -39.76 -5.74 -12.01
N GLY A 17 -40.02 -5.32 -10.78
CA GLY A 17 -39.13 -4.47 -10.04
C GLY A 17 -37.79 -5.22 -9.98
N TYR A 18 -36.86 -4.83 -10.81
CA TYR A 18 -35.49 -5.19 -10.64
C TYR A 18 -35.10 -4.63 -9.27
N PHE A 19 -35.18 -5.48 -8.26
CA PHE A 19 -34.40 -5.32 -7.06
C PHE A 19 -32.97 -5.22 -7.57
N ALA A 20 -32.51 -4.00 -7.82
CA ALA A 20 -31.12 -3.69 -8.01
C ALA A 20 -30.44 -4.15 -6.73
N SER A 21 -30.06 -5.41 -6.72
CA SER A 21 -29.53 -6.10 -5.58
C SER A 21 -28.30 -5.35 -5.08
N PRO A 22 -28.10 -5.26 -3.78
CA PRO A 22 -26.91 -4.65 -3.15
C PRO A 22 -25.60 -5.36 -3.54
N MET A 23 -25.66 -6.35 -4.41
CA MET A 23 -24.52 -7.13 -4.89
C MET A 23 -23.47 -6.28 -5.60
N TRP A 24 -23.87 -5.25 -6.36
CA TRP A 24 -22.92 -4.34 -7.03
C TRP A 24 -22.22 -3.42 -6.04
N SER A 25 -22.88 -3.01 -4.98
CA SER A 25 -22.25 -2.24 -3.91
C SER A 25 -21.26 -3.07 -3.11
N THR A 26 -21.56 -4.35 -2.91
CA THR A 26 -20.66 -5.30 -2.22
C THR A 26 -19.42 -5.59 -3.08
N LEU A 27 -19.57 -5.79 -4.38
CA LEU A 27 -18.45 -5.99 -5.30
C LEU A 27 -17.55 -4.76 -5.40
N ALA A 28 -18.12 -3.56 -5.44
CA ALA A 28 -17.35 -2.31 -5.43
C ALA A 28 -16.57 -2.13 -4.12
N THR A 29 -17.10 -2.60 -3.00
CA THR A 29 -16.42 -2.56 -1.71
C THR A 29 -15.29 -3.59 -1.64
N VAL A 30 -15.51 -4.80 -2.18
CA VAL A 30 -14.47 -5.84 -2.26
C VAL A 30 -13.33 -5.44 -3.19
N GLN A 31 -13.62 -4.81 -4.32
CA GLN A 31 -12.57 -4.31 -5.23
C GLN A 31 -11.68 -3.25 -4.58
N ARG A 32 -12.19 -2.46 -3.63
CA ARG A 32 -11.38 -1.49 -2.88
C ARG A 32 -10.39 -2.13 -1.91
N LEU A 33 -10.69 -3.33 -1.42
CA LEU A 33 -9.81 -4.08 -0.50
C LEU A 33 -8.58 -4.66 -1.22
N PHE A 34 -8.66 -4.88 -2.54
CA PHE A 34 -7.56 -5.38 -3.38
C PHE A 34 -6.84 -4.29 -4.18
N SER A 35 -7.06 -3.03 -3.86
CA SER A 35 -6.32 -1.93 -4.47
C SER A 35 -4.88 -1.92 -3.95
N MET A 36 -3.88 -1.96 -4.83
CA MET A 36 -2.47 -1.80 -4.46
C MET A 36 -2.18 -0.46 -3.76
N PHE A 37 -3.12 0.50 -3.85
CA PHE A 37 -3.01 1.85 -3.28
C PHE A 37 -4.28 2.17 -2.46
N PRO A 38 -4.53 1.52 -1.32
CA PRO A 38 -5.73 1.74 -0.53
C PRO A 38 -5.74 3.17 0.05
N PRO A 39 -6.77 4.00 -0.25
CA PRO A 39 -6.93 5.33 0.35
C PRO A 39 -7.50 5.22 1.79
N GLY A 40 -7.42 6.31 2.56
CA GLY A 40 -7.96 6.39 3.91
C GLY A 40 -7.08 5.76 4.98
N LEU A 41 -7.68 5.17 6.00
CA LEU A 41 -6.97 4.59 7.15
C LEU A 41 -5.90 3.55 6.79
N PRO A 42 -6.13 2.62 5.85
CA PRO A 42 -5.07 1.68 5.43
C PRO A 42 -3.87 2.38 4.79
N GLY A 43 -4.11 3.43 4.01
CA GLY A 43 -3.02 4.23 3.42
C GLY A 43 -2.23 4.99 4.48
N LEU A 44 -2.90 5.51 5.51
CA LEU A 44 -2.25 6.16 6.65
C LEU A 44 -1.42 5.16 7.46
N ALA A 45 -1.93 3.95 7.69
CA ALA A 45 -1.18 2.88 8.37
C ALA A 45 0.12 2.53 7.64
N LEU A 46 0.08 2.44 6.30
CA LEU A 46 1.27 2.23 5.48
C LEU A 46 2.27 3.40 5.55
N LEU A 47 1.78 4.62 5.64
CA LEU A 47 2.63 5.80 5.82
C LEU A 47 3.33 5.77 7.19
N LEU A 48 2.60 5.43 8.26
CA LEU A 48 3.17 5.25 9.59
C LEU A 48 4.20 4.12 9.63
N LEU A 49 3.93 3.00 8.96
CA LEU A 49 4.86 1.88 8.86
C LEU A 49 6.17 2.29 8.16
N ARG A 50 6.11 3.11 7.11
CA ARG A 50 7.31 3.67 6.46
C ARG A 50 8.08 4.60 7.38
N ALA A 51 7.38 5.51 8.04
CA ALA A 51 7.99 6.41 8.99
C ALA A 51 8.69 5.63 10.11
N SER A 52 8.07 4.56 10.63
CA SER A 52 8.68 3.73 11.67
C SER A 52 9.95 3.02 11.19
N VAL A 53 9.94 2.44 9.98
CA VAL A 53 11.14 1.80 9.41
C VAL A 53 12.25 2.81 9.14
N ALA A 54 11.92 3.98 8.58
CA ALA A 54 12.92 5.03 8.31
C ALA A 54 13.54 5.57 9.61
N ILE A 55 12.72 5.87 10.61
CA ILE A 55 13.20 6.36 11.92
C ILE A 55 14.02 5.29 12.63
N ALA A 56 13.56 4.04 12.64
CA ALA A 56 14.30 2.95 13.28
C ALA A 56 15.70 2.77 12.66
N LEU A 57 15.80 2.84 11.31
CA LEU A 57 17.07 2.74 10.62
C LEU A 57 18.02 3.90 10.93
N LEU A 58 17.50 5.14 11.04
CA LEU A 58 18.29 6.32 11.41
C LEU A 58 18.74 6.28 12.86
N LEU A 59 17.89 5.80 13.77
CA LEU A 59 18.24 5.67 15.19
C LEU A 59 19.29 4.57 15.41
N ASP A 60 19.19 3.48 14.66
CA ASP A 60 20.16 2.40 14.69
C ASP A 60 21.54 2.87 14.19
N ASP A 61 21.59 3.56 13.05
CA ASP A 61 22.81 4.19 12.53
C ASP A 61 23.43 5.18 13.53
N HIS A 62 22.58 6.03 14.13
CA HIS A 62 23.03 7.01 15.11
C HIS A 62 23.57 6.36 16.38
N GLY A 63 22.93 5.29 16.86
CA GLY A 63 23.34 4.54 18.06
C GLY A 63 24.67 3.81 17.90
N HIS A 64 25.03 3.46 16.68
CA HIS A 64 26.27 2.72 16.37
C HIS A 64 27.32 3.56 15.62
N ARG A 65 27.18 4.88 15.63
CA ARG A 65 27.98 5.79 14.82
C ARG A 65 29.49 5.65 15.01
N GLU A 66 29.92 5.38 16.24
CA GLU A 66 31.35 5.21 16.55
C GLU A 66 31.92 3.85 16.09
N ALA A 67 31.07 2.85 15.94
CA ALA A 67 31.45 1.51 15.51
C ALA A 67 31.45 1.35 13.98
N LEU A 68 30.83 2.28 13.25
CA LEU A 68 30.63 2.19 11.81
C LEU A 68 31.61 3.09 11.03
N PRO A 69 32.07 2.66 9.85
CA PRO A 69 32.82 3.52 8.93
C PRO A 69 31.95 4.69 8.42
N ASP A 70 32.54 5.88 8.24
CA ASP A 70 31.82 7.10 7.81
C ASP A 70 31.03 6.95 6.51
N TRP A 71 31.49 6.09 5.59
CA TRP A 71 30.79 5.88 4.31
C TRP A 71 29.42 5.18 4.45
N VAL A 72 29.13 4.53 5.60
CA VAL A 72 27.87 3.81 5.84
C VAL A 72 26.72 4.78 6.09
N HIS A 73 26.99 5.93 6.70
CA HIS A 73 25.95 6.89 7.10
C HIS A 73 25.21 7.48 5.89
N ALA A 74 25.91 7.78 4.81
CA ALA A 74 25.31 8.37 3.61
C ALA A 74 24.25 7.45 2.95
N PRO A 75 24.51 6.17 2.65
CA PRO A 75 23.48 5.27 2.12
C PRO A 75 22.33 5.01 3.11
N VAL A 76 22.57 4.96 4.41
CA VAL A 76 21.51 4.80 5.42
C VAL A 76 20.56 5.99 5.39
N ILE A 77 21.07 7.21 5.40
CA ILE A 77 20.26 8.43 5.30
C ILE A 77 19.49 8.45 3.97
N LEU A 78 20.13 8.13 2.85
CA LEU A 78 19.49 8.08 1.54
C LEU A 78 18.32 7.08 1.51
N VAL A 79 18.54 5.86 1.97
CA VAL A 79 17.50 4.80 2.04
C VAL A 79 16.35 5.25 2.93
N SER A 80 16.62 5.84 4.10
CA SER A 80 15.60 6.35 5.02
C SER A 80 14.74 7.46 4.39
N LEU A 81 15.35 8.38 3.65
CA LEU A 81 14.63 9.43 2.93
C LEU A 81 13.76 8.86 1.80
N VAL A 82 14.31 7.95 0.99
CA VAL A 82 13.60 7.36 -0.15
C VAL A 82 12.42 6.49 0.32
N ILE A 83 12.59 5.74 1.42
CA ILE A 83 11.48 4.94 2.00
C ILE A 83 10.37 5.83 2.56
N SER A 84 10.72 6.97 3.18
CA SER A 84 9.76 7.94 3.70
C SER A 84 8.89 8.54 2.59
N VAL A 85 9.49 8.86 1.44
CA VAL A 85 8.79 9.36 0.25
C VAL A 85 7.98 8.26 -0.45
N GLY A 86 8.34 7.00 -0.24
CA GLY A 86 7.67 5.84 -0.86
C GLY A 86 7.94 5.71 -2.35
N TYR A 87 9.20 5.78 -2.72
CA TYR A 87 9.65 5.53 -4.09
C TYR A 87 10.28 4.14 -4.18
N LEU A 88 9.82 3.31 -5.15
CA LEU A 88 10.25 1.92 -5.32
C LEU A 88 10.23 1.13 -4.00
N THR A 89 9.16 1.30 -3.24
CA THR A 89 9.04 0.82 -1.85
C THR A 89 9.54 -0.60 -1.60
N PRO A 90 9.23 -1.64 -2.43
CA PRO A 90 9.73 -2.99 -2.18
C PRO A 90 11.26 -3.10 -2.27
N VAL A 91 11.85 -2.41 -3.24
CA VAL A 91 13.31 -2.43 -3.45
C VAL A 91 14.02 -1.69 -2.33
N VAL A 92 13.48 -0.52 -1.94
CA VAL A 92 14.08 0.31 -0.88
C VAL A 92 13.90 -0.34 0.49
N ALA A 93 12.80 -1.06 0.73
CA ALA A 93 12.62 -1.86 1.95
C ALA A 93 13.67 -3.00 2.05
N ALA A 94 13.98 -3.66 0.93
CA ALA A 94 15.07 -4.64 0.89
C ALA A 94 16.44 -3.99 1.14
N ALA A 95 16.69 -2.80 0.59
CA ALA A 95 17.91 -2.05 0.85
C ALA A 95 18.01 -1.61 2.33
N ALA A 96 16.89 -1.19 2.95
CA ALA A 96 16.83 -0.85 4.36
C ALA A 96 17.17 -2.06 5.24
N LEU A 97 16.65 -3.23 4.89
CA LEU A 97 16.98 -4.49 5.57
C LEU A 97 18.47 -4.84 5.44
N ALA A 98 19.05 -4.66 4.26
CA ALA A 98 20.48 -4.89 4.04
C ALA A 98 21.36 -3.90 4.84
N CYS A 99 21.01 -2.61 4.87
CA CYS A 99 21.69 -1.61 5.69
C CYS A 99 21.61 -1.97 7.18
N HIS A 100 20.43 -2.31 7.68
CA HIS A 100 20.26 -2.70 9.09
C HIS A 100 21.03 -3.97 9.43
N ALA A 101 21.00 -5.00 8.57
CA ALA A 101 21.77 -6.22 8.76
C ALA A 101 23.29 -5.94 8.79
N PHE A 102 23.77 -5.03 7.94
CA PHE A 102 25.17 -4.61 7.96
C PHE A 102 25.56 -3.91 9.26
N ILE A 103 24.74 -2.96 9.74
CA ILE A 103 24.95 -2.27 11.01
C ILE A 103 25.03 -3.28 12.16
N TRP A 104 24.07 -4.19 12.21
CA TRP A 104 24.00 -5.23 13.25
C TRP A 104 25.23 -6.16 13.25
N LEU A 105 25.69 -6.59 12.07
CA LEU A 105 26.89 -7.43 11.96
C LEU A 105 28.16 -6.68 12.30
N ALA A 106 28.27 -5.40 11.96
CA ALA A 106 29.46 -4.59 12.18
C ALA A 106 29.58 -4.12 13.65
N ALA A 107 28.44 -3.85 14.32
CA ALA A 107 28.43 -3.36 15.70
C ALA A 107 28.61 -4.46 16.76
N GLY A 108 28.52 -5.72 16.37
CA GLY A 108 28.61 -6.86 17.30
C GLY A 108 27.24 -7.15 17.95
N ALA A 109 26.66 -8.26 17.58
CA ALA A 109 25.31 -8.64 17.97
C ALA A 109 25.26 -9.20 19.39
N ASP A 110 24.46 -8.57 20.24
CA ASP A 110 23.97 -9.16 21.48
C ASP A 110 22.53 -9.67 21.34
N LEU A 111 21.98 -10.30 22.38
CA LEU A 111 20.62 -10.83 22.34
C LEU A 111 19.56 -9.72 22.24
N GLY A 112 19.79 -8.55 22.83
CA GLY A 112 18.90 -7.39 22.74
C GLY A 112 18.87 -6.82 21.31
N ALA A 113 20.03 -6.69 20.69
CA ALA A 113 20.18 -6.28 19.30
C ALA A 113 19.50 -7.28 18.33
N ALA A 114 19.57 -8.59 18.61
CA ALA A 114 18.89 -9.60 17.80
C ALA A 114 17.35 -9.44 17.80
N VAL A 115 16.74 -9.14 18.93
CA VAL A 115 15.29 -8.88 19.02
C VAL A 115 14.92 -7.63 18.22
N THR A 116 15.69 -6.56 18.36
CA THR A 116 15.46 -5.32 17.61
C THR A 116 15.58 -5.55 16.09
N ALA A 117 16.61 -6.31 15.68
CA ALA A 117 16.81 -6.68 14.28
C ALA A 117 15.65 -7.51 13.72
N LEU A 118 15.12 -8.46 14.51
CA LEU A 118 13.96 -9.24 14.10
C LEU A 118 12.72 -8.37 13.91
N VAL A 119 12.43 -7.47 14.84
CA VAL A 119 11.28 -6.53 14.73
C VAL A 119 11.45 -5.63 13.53
N PHE A 120 12.64 -5.10 13.28
CA PHE A 120 12.93 -4.29 12.10
C PHE A 120 12.71 -5.10 10.81
N ALA A 121 13.23 -6.32 10.75
CA ALA A 121 13.09 -7.19 9.58
C ALA A 121 11.63 -7.50 9.27
N LEU A 122 10.80 -7.79 10.30
CA LEU A 122 9.36 -8.01 10.12
C LEU A 122 8.65 -6.77 9.60
N ASN A 123 8.97 -5.57 10.10
CA ASN A 123 8.40 -4.32 9.63
C ASN A 123 8.82 -4.01 8.18
N ALA A 124 10.10 -4.18 7.84
CA ALA A 124 10.61 -3.98 6.49
C ALA A 124 10.01 -4.99 5.50
N LEU A 125 9.86 -6.26 5.90
CA LEU A 125 9.20 -7.29 5.11
C LEU A 125 7.72 -6.98 4.91
N ALA A 126 7.00 -6.60 5.97
CA ALA A 126 5.60 -6.18 5.86
C ALA A 126 5.45 -5.03 4.87
N LEU A 127 6.34 -4.03 4.95
CA LEU A 127 6.33 -2.90 4.02
C LEU A 127 6.61 -3.32 2.57
N ALA A 128 7.54 -4.25 2.35
CA ALA A 128 7.84 -4.79 1.03
C ALA A 128 6.64 -5.54 0.42
N LEU A 129 5.91 -6.30 1.24
CA LEU A 129 4.75 -7.10 0.81
C LEU A 129 3.49 -6.25 0.60
N LEU A 130 3.22 -5.29 1.49
CA LEU A 130 2.05 -4.43 1.39
C LEU A 130 2.19 -3.37 0.29
N GLY A 131 3.42 -3.05 -0.11
CA GLY A 131 3.72 -2.11 -1.17
C GLY A 131 3.61 -0.63 -0.75
N PRO A 132 3.62 0.27 -1.74
CA PRO A 132 3.81 1.70 -1.49
C PRO A 132 2.60 2.44 -0.90
N GLY A 133 1.35 1.92 -0.98
CA GLY A 133 0.14 2.58 -0.48
C GLY A 133 -0.22 3.87 -1.23
N ALA A 134 -1.40 4.44 -0.92
CA ALA A 134 -1.97 5.59 -1.64
C ALA A 134 -1.18 6.92 -1.49
N TYR A 135 -0.50 7.09 -0.37
CA TYR A 135 0.25 8.33 -0.04
C TYR A 135 1.73 8.23 -0.38
N SER A 136 2.08 7.54 -1.47
CA SER A 136 3.46 7.36 -1.93
C SER A 136 3.69 8.06 -3.27
N LEU A 137 4.97 8.32 -3.57
CA LEU A 137 5.36 8.79 -4.89
C LEU A 137 5.08 7.74 -5.97
N ASP A 138 5.18 6.46 -5.62
CA ASP A 138 4.84 5.34 -6.50
C ASP A 138 3.35 5.36 -6.89
N ALA A 139 2.44 5.70 -5.96
CA ALA A 139 1.02 5.82 -6.24
C ALA A 139 0.72 6.96 -7.23
N ARG A 140 1.49 8.05 -7.17
CA ARG A 140 1.35 9.18 -8.10
C ARG A 140 1.88 8.87 -9.50
N ARG A 141 2.94 8.07 -9.62
CA ARG A 141 3.57 7.74 -10.90
C ARG A 141 2.96 6.51 -11.58
N PHE A 142 2.63 5.50 -10.78
CA PHE A 142 2.19 4.17 -11.25
C PHE A 142 0.74 3.85 -10.86
N GLY A 143 0.07 4.73 -10.11
CA GLY A 143 -1.35 4.57 -9.75
C GLY A 143 -2.21 4.50 -11.01
N ARG A 144 -2.86 3.37 -11.23
CA ARG A 144 -3.78 3.20 -12.36
C ARG A 144 -4.98 4.13 -12.18
N ARG A 145 -5.21 5.02 -13.13
CA ARG A 145 -6.47 5.73 -13.25
C ARG A 145 -7.56 4.70 -13.56
N LEU A 146 -8.57 4.61 -12.70
CA LEU A 146 -9.78 3.85 -13.00
C LEU A 146 -10.41 4.47 -14.25
N VAL A 147 -10.37 3.75 -15.35
CA VAL A 147 -11.18 4.09 -16.53
C VAL A 147 -12.58 3.59 -16.22
N VAL A 148 -13.47 4.51 -15.83
CA VAL A 148 -14.91 4.22 -15.74
C VAL A 148 -15.42 4.15 -17.18
N LEU A 149 -15.66 2.93 -17.64
CA LEU A 149 -16.37 2.74 -18.91
C LEU A 149 -17.81 3.23 -18.74
N PRO A 150 -18.35 4.07 -19.66
CA PRO A 150 -19.75 4.44 -19.60
C PRO A 150 -20.61 3.18 -19.75
N PRO A 151 -21.78 3.13 -19.08
CA PRO A 151 -22.72 2.03 -19.27
C PRO A 151 -23.15 1.97 -20.73
N ALA A 152 -23.12 0.75 -21.29
CA ALA A 152 -23.59 0.45 -22.64
C ALA A 152 -25.12 0.59 -22.75
#